data_83c705b04f9a50f0572e8aac1ca5e626
#
_entry.id   83c705b04f9a50f0572e8aac1ca5e626
#
_cell.length_a   1.000
_cell.length_b   1.000
_cell.length_c   1.000
_cell.angle_alpha   90.00
_cell.angle_beta   90.00
_cell.angle_gamma   90.00
#
_symmetry.space_group_name_H-M   'P 1'
#
loop_
_entity.id
_entity.type
_entity.pdbx_description
1 polymer ?
#
loop_
_entity_poly.entity_id
_entity_poly.type
_entity_poly.pdbx_seq_one_letter_code
_entity_poly.pdbx_strand_id
1 'polypeptide(L)'
;HGKTTLTTAISHLLHIQGLSKKYNYDDIDSSKEEKIRGITINTTHIEYETSTKHCAHIDCPGHSDYIKNMIVGATQMDIAILVISIIDGIMPQTYEHLLLIKQIDIKHIIIFLNKEDLCNDNELIDFIKLEINELLLKYNFDTQYIHIITGSALNVINIIQENKNFNQIKSNIWIQKLLNLIKIIDNTQILYRKIDKYFIMPIEDVFSITGRGTVVTGKIEQGCISINEEIEILKFEKPSIITTIIGLEMFKKQLMQAQSGDNVGILLRNI
;
A
#
# COMPACT_ATOMS: atom_id res chain seq x y z
N HIS A 1 -0.80 -1.76 -16.05
CA HIS A 1 -1.86 -2.46 -15.30
C HIS A 1 -2.78 -1.49 -14.51
N GLY A 2 -2.34 -0.23 -14.21
CA GLY A 2 -3.16 0.80 -13.57
C GLY A 2 -3.17 0.75 -12.04
N LYS A 3 -2.03 0.49 -11.39
CA LYS A 3 -1.89 0.50 -9.93
C LYS A 3 -2.23 1.87 -9.35
N THR A 4 -1.51 2.91 -9.78
CA THR A 4 -1.73 4.30 -9.34
C THR A 4 -3.15 4.79 -9.63
N THR A 5 -3.74 4.34 -10.76
CA THR A 5 -5.15 4.63 -11.08
C THR A 5 -6.10 3.97 -10.07
N LEU A 6 -5.83 2.73 -9.65
CA LEU A 6 -6.62 2.05 -8.61
C LEU A 6 -6.48 2.75 -7.25
N THR A 7 -5.27 3.14 -6.88
CA THR A 7 -4.98 3.90 -5.66
C THR A 7 -5.75 5.23 -5.65
N THR A 8 -5.75 5.96 -6.78
CA THR A 8 -6.55 7.18 -6.97
C THR A 8 -8.04 6.90 -6.83
N ALA A 9 -8.55 5.83 -7.45
CA ALA A 9 -9.97 5.47 -7.40
C ALA A 9 -10.44 5.15 -5.97
N ILE A 10 -9.64 4.40 -5.21
CA ILE A 10 -9.90 4.10 -3.78
C ILE A 10 -9.96 5.40 -2.98
N SER A 11 -8.95 6.26 -3.13
CA SER A 11 -8.87 7.54 -2.45
C SER A 11 -10.08 8.43 -2.74
N HIS A 12 -10.48 8.55 -4.01
CA HIS A 12 -11.64 9.37 -4.41
C HIS A 12 -12.95 8.81 -3.85
N LEU A 13 -13.15 7.48 -3.91
CA LEU A 13 -14.35 6.85 -3.40
C LEU A 13 -14.48 7.01 -1.88
N LEU A 14 -13.40 6.83 -1.14
CA LEU A 14 -13.37 7.02 0.30
C LEU A 14 -13.46 8.52 0.69
N HIS A 15 -12.93 9.42 -0.14
CA HIS A 15 -13.06 10.86 0.09
C HIS A 15 -14.51 11.33 0.08
N ILE A 16 -15.32 10.88 -0.88
CA ILE A 16 -16.75 11.26 -0.92
C ILE A 16 -17.58 10.65 0.22
N GLN A 17 -17.02 9.66 0.94
CA GLN A 17 -17.57 9.10 2.16
C GLN A 17 -17.02 9.78 3.44
N GLY A 18 -16.07 10.72 3.31
CA GLY A 18 -15.42 11.40 4.43
C GLY A 18 -14.33 10.59 5.13
N LEU A 19 -13.87 9.50 4.51
CA LEU A 19 -12.93 8.52 5.08
C LEU A 19 -11.49 8.67 4.56
N SER A 20 -11.24 9.60 3.64
CA SER A 20 -9.91 9.87 3.07
C SER A 20 -9.74 11.32 2.67
N LYS A 21 -8.50 11.79 2.56
CA LYS A 21 -8.17 12.95 1.75
C LYS A 21 -8.26 12.55 0.28
N LYS A 22 -8.59 13.50 -0.59
CA LYS A 22 -8.57 13.28 -2.03
C LYS A 22 -7.13 13.34 -2.53
N TYR A 23 -6.64 12.25 -3.10
CA TYR A 23 -5.35 12.19 -3.78
C TYR A 23 -5.60 12.03 -5.28
N ASN A 24 -5.13 12.99 -6.10
CA ASN A 24 -5.17 12.85 -7.54
C ASN A 24 -3.97 12.05 -8.02
N TYR A 25 -3.98 11.62 -9.27
CA TYR A 25 -2.88 10.89 -9.89
C TYR A 25 -1.53 11.62 -9.73
N ASP A 26 -1.52 12.93 -9.99
CA ASP A 26 -0.33 13.78 -9.89
C ASP A 26 0.18 14.00 -8.45
N ASP A 27 -0.64 13.73 -7.45
CA ASP A 27 -0.25 13.79 -6.04
C ASP A 27 0.46 12.51 -5.62
N ILE A 28 0.14 11.38 -6.25
CA ILE A 28 0.72 10.06 -6.04
C ILE A 28 2.03 9.95 -6.83
N ASP A 29 1.98 10.08 -8.16
CA ASP A 29 3.15 10.15 -9.05
C ASP A 29 3.66 11.60 -9.10
N SER A 30 4.35 12.03 -8.05
CA SER A 30 4.67 13.45 -7.82
C SER A 30 5.93 13.93 -8.52
N SER A 31 6.89 13.04 -8.80
CA SER A 31 8.17 13.40 -9.40
C SER A 31 8.02 13.78 -10.89
N LYS A 32 8.89 14.69 -11.36
CA LYS A 32 8.89 15.10 -12.78
C LYS A 32 9.14 13.92 -13.72
N GLU A 33 9.97 12.97 -13.29
CA GLU A 33 10.33 11.80 -14.09
C GLU A 33 9.15 10.83 -14.21
N GLU A 34 8.41 10.59 -13.15
CA GLU A 34 7.18 9.79 -13.15
C GLU A 34 6.14 10.36 -14.12
N LYS A 35 5.92 11.68 -14.08
CA LYS A 35 4.97 12.38 -14.97
C LYS A 35 5.35 12.29 -16.44
N ILE A 36 6.66 12.39 -16.75
CA ILE A 36 7.15 12.30 -18.13
C ILE A 36 7.06 10.89 -18.67
N ARG A 37 7.42 9.89 -17.85
CA ARG A 37 7.44 8.49 -18.27
C ARG A 37 6.09 7.80 -18.15
N GLY A 38 5.15 8.35 -17.36
CA GLY A 38 3.84 7.74 -17.07
C GLY A 38 3.95 6.42 -16.27
N ILE A 39 5.00 6.29 -15.45
CA ILE A 39 5.25 5.12 -14.60
C ILE A 39 5.65 5.57 -13.19
N THR A 40 5.22 4.84 -12.17
CA THR A 40 5.62 5.05 -10.79
C THR A 40 7.07 4.60 -10.59
N ILE A 41 7.90 5.46 -10.01
CA ILE A 41 9.32 5.22 -9.73
C ILE A 41 9.55 5.03 -8.24
N ASN A 42 8.97 5.91 -7.43
CA ASN A 42 9.11 5.92 -5.98
C ASN A 42 7.87 5.32 -5.33
N THR A 43 8.03 4.78 -4.14
CA THR A 43 6.90 4.38 -3.31
C THR A 43 6.20 5.62 -2.77
N THR A 44 4.88 5.66 -2.86
CA THR A 44 4.08 6.76 -2.31
C THR A 44 3.11 6.20 -1.28
N HIS A 45 3.06 6.86 -0.13
CA HIS A 45 2.19 6.49 0.99
C HIS A 45 0.98 7.41 1.03
N ILE A 46 -0.21 6.83 1.02
CA ILE A 46 -1.46 7.55 1.25
C ILE A 46 -2.20 6.95 2.45
N GLU A 47 -2.96 7.80 3.13
CA GLU A 47 -3.74 7.45 4.31
C GLU A 47 -5.23 7.45 3.98
N TYR A 48 -5.95 6.43 4.40
CA TYR A 48 -7.40 6.42 4.40
C TYR A 48 -7.96 5.53 5.52
N GLU A 49 -9.22 5.75 5.83
CA GLU A 49 -9.98 4.92 6.76
C GLU A 49 -10.99 4.07 6.00
N THR A 50 -11.26 2.90 6.52
CA THR A 50 -12.38 2.05 6.13
C THR A 50 -13.38 2.02 7.27
N SER A 51 -14.39 1.14 7.23
CA SER A 51 -15.34 1.06 8.34
C SER A 51 -14.73 0.57 9.65
N THR A 52 -13.66 -0.22 9.60
CA THR A 52 -13.04 -0.85 10.78
C THR A 52 -11.54 -0.65 10.88
N LYS A 53 -10.88 -0.12 9.86
CA LYS A 53 -9.41 -0.02 9.79
C LYS A 53 -8.94 1.37 9.40
N HIS A 54 -7.80 1.73 9.96
CA HIS A 54 -6.93 2.80 9.47
C HIS A 54 -5.86 2.18 8.59
N CYS A 55 -5.76 2.62 7.35
CA CYS A 55 -4.90 2.03 6.34
C CYS A 55 -3.82 3.01 5.88
N ALA A 56 -2.57 2.56 5.92
CA ALA A 56 -1.48 3.13 5.15
C ALA A 56 -1.40 2.37 3.82
N HIS A 57 -1.76 3.01 2.72
CA HIS A 57 -1.69 2.40 1.40
C HIS A 57 -0.40 2.83 0.71
N ILE A 58 0.34 1.85 0.22
CA ILE A 58 1.63 2.05 -0.43
C ILE A 58 1.48 1.77 -1.92
N ASP A 59 1.58 2.81 -2.74
CA ASP A 59 1.67 2.64 -4.20
C ASP A 59 3.12 2.35 -4.58
N CYS A 60 3.37 1.15 -5.12
CA CYS A 60 4.69 0.67 -5.47
C CYS A 60 4.94 0.73 -6.97
N PRO A 61 6.18 1.02 -7.39
CA PRO A 61 6.57 0.90 -8.80
C PRO A 61 6.34 -0.54 -9.30
N GLY A 62 6.10 -0.67 -10.60
CA GLY A 62 5.86 -1.99 -11.19
C GLY A 62 6.88 -2.37 -12.26
N HIS A 63 7.82 -1.50 -12.56
CA HIS A 63 8.85 -1.74 -13.56
C HIS A 63 10.09 -2.37 -12.91
N SER A 64 10.70 -3.35 -13.58
CA SER A 64 11.87 -4.08 -13.09
C SER A 64 13.06 -3.18 -12.71
N ASP A 65 13.22 -2.03 -13.39
CA ASP A 65 14.31 -1.08 -13.09
C ASP A 65 14.21 -0.49 -11.68
N TYR A 66 13.00 -0.50 -11.08
CA TYR A 66 12.73 0.09 -9.76
C TYR A 66 12.42 -0.97 -8.69
N ILE A 67 12.87 -2.20 -8.90
CA ILE A 67 12.62 -3.33 -8.00
C ILE A 67 13.11 -3.06 -6.56
N LYS A 68 14.17 -2.27 -6.38
CA LYS A 68 14.67 -1.87 -5.05
C LYS A 68 13.62 -1.08 -4.28
N ASN A 69 13.00 -0.08 -4.91
CA ASN A 69 11.96 0.74 -4.30
C ASN A 69 10.71 -0.10 -4.00
N MET A 70 10.40 -1.04 -4.91
CA MET A 70 9.30 -1.99 -4.69
C MET A 70 9.55 -2.91 -3.49
N ILE A 71 10.79 -3.41 -3.30
CA ILE A 71 11.15 -4.26 -2.16
C ILE A 71 10.95 -3.48 -0.84
N VAL A 72 11.46 -2.25 -0.77
CA VAL A 72 11.30 -1.39 0.42
C VAL A 72 9.82 -1.18 0.75
N GLY A 73 8.98 -0.84 -0.24
CA GLY A 73 7.55 -0.69 -0.02
C GLY A 73 6.87 -2.00 0.39
N ALA A 74 7.24 -3.12 -0.23
CA ALA A 74 6.62 -4.41 0.01
C ALA A 74 6.89 -4.97 1.42
N THR A 75 8.06 -4.69 2.01
CA THR A 75 8.37 -5.12 3.39
C THR A 75 7.45 -4.51 4.44
N GLN A 76 6.80 -3.38 4.13
CA GLN A 76 5.87 -2.70 5.03
C GLN A 76 4.43 -3.23 4.96
N MET A 77 4.10 -4.05 3.95
CA MET A 77 2.72 -4.46 3.68
C MET A 77 2.25 -5.59 4.61
N ASP A 78 1.00 -5.48 5.06
CA ASP A 78 0.27 -6.58 5.70
C ASP A 78 -0.62 -7.30 4.67
N ILE A 79 -1.12 -6.55 3.68
CA ILE A 79 -1.98 -7.02 2.59
C ILE A 79 -1.37 -6.54 1.27
N ALA A 80 -1.22 -7.42 0.30
CA ALA A 80 -0.81 -7.05 -1.05
C ALA A 80 -2.02 -7.05 -1.99
N ILE A 81 -2.19 -5.96 -2.77
CA ILE A 81 -3.14 -5.91 -3.88
C ILE A 81 -2.36 -6.05 -5.18
N LEU A 82 -2.44 -7.22 -5.80
CA LEU A 82 -1.83 -7.47 -7.10
C LEU A 82 -2.77 -7.02 -8.22
N VAL A 83 -2.37 -5.99 -8.96
CA VAL A 83 -3.18 -5.42 -10.04
C VAL A 83 -2.74 -5.99 -11.37
N ILE A 84 -3.66 -6.61 -12.10
CA ILE A 84 -3.44 -7.19 -13.42
C ILE A 84 -4.44 -6.56 -14.39
N SER A 85 -3.99 -6.14 -15.55
CA SER A 85 -4.88 -5.67 -16.62
C SER A 85 -5.46 -6.88 -17.36
N ILE A 86 -6.80 -6.93 -17.50
CA ILE A 86 -7.47 -8.01 -18.27
C ILE A 86 -6.97 -8.05 -19.72
N ILE A 87 -6.70 -6.88 -20.31
CA ILE A 87 -6.26 -6.81 -21.71
C ILE A 87 -4.82 -7.29 -21.88
N ASP A 88 -3.94 -6.99 -20.92
CA ASP A 88 -2.52 -7.34 -21.02
C ASP A 88 -2.23 -8.75 -20.48
N GLY A 89 -3.13 -9.33 -19.66
CA GLY A 89 -2.96 -10.61 -19.00
C GLY A 89 -1.80 -10.65 -18.01
N ILE A 90 -1.26 -11.85 -17.79
CA ILE A 90 -0.11 -12.09 -16.93
C ILE A 90 1.17 -11.66 -17.65
N MET A 91 1.85 -10.66 -17.13
CA MET A 91 3.08 -10.11 -17.67
C MET A 91 4.31 -10.59 -16.86
N PRO A 92 5.54 -10.50 -17.41
CA PRO A 92 6.75 -10.89 -16.68
C PRO A 92 6.84 -10.27 -15.28
N GLN A 93 6.46 -8.99 -15.13
CA GLN A 93 6.45 -8.31 -13.84
C GLN A 93 5.47 -8.94 -12.83
N THR A 94 4.39 -9.57 -13.30
CA THR A 94 3.45 -10.28 -12.43
C THR A 94 4.13 -11.44 -11.69
N TYR A 95 5.00 -12.18 -12.38
CA TYR A 95 5.81 -13.25 -11.79
C TYR A 95 6.79 -12.70 -10.76
N GLU A 96 7.49 -11.61 -11.09
CA GLU A 96 8.44 -10.94 -10.19
C GLU A 96 7.76 -10.46 -8.91
N HIS A 97 6.58 -9.85 -9.04
CA HIS A 97 5.80 -9.37 -7.89
C HIS A 97 5.31 -10.53 -7.01
N LEU A 98 4.83 -11.62 -7.60
CA LEU A 98 4.42 -12.80 -6.82
C LEU A 98 5.59 -13.44 -6.08
N LEU A 99 6.76 -13.55 -6.73
CA LEU A 99 7.96 -14.03 -6.08
C LEU A 99 8.37 -13.16 -4.89
N LEU A 100 8.30 -11.84 -5.05
CA LEU A 100 8.61 -10.90 -3.98
C LEU A 100 7.63 -11.03 -2.81
N ILE A 101 6.32 -11.07 -3.08
CA ILE A 101 5.27 -11.30 -2.07
C ILE A 101 5.56 -12.59 -1.29
N LYS A 102 5.99 -13.64 -2.00
CA LYS A 102 6.34 -14.93 -1.39
C LYS A 102 7.58 -14.84 -0.51
N GLN A 103 8.64 -14.17 -0.97
CA GLN A 103 9.91 -14.02 -0.23
C GLN A 103 9.74 -13.18 1.04
N ILE A 104 8.91 -12.15 0.98
CA ILE A 104 8.63 -11.28 2.14
C ILE A 104 7.61 -11.94 3.09
N ASP A 105 6.99 -13.04 2.67
CA ASP A 105 6.00 -13.79 3.45
C ASP A 105 4.70 -13.01 3.75
N ILE A 106 4.24 -12.20 2.77
CA ILE A 106 2.95 -11.53 2.88
C ILE A 106 1.84 -12.58 2.80
N LYS A 107 1.03 -12.67 3.85
CA LYS A 107 0.01 -13.72 4.01
C LYS A 107 -1.29 -13.43 3.27
N HIS A 108 -1.63 -12.16 3.09
CA HIS A 108 -2.91 -11.75 2.54
C HIS A 108 -2.71 -11.11 1.17
N ILE A 109 -3.26 -11.75 0.15
CA ILE A 109 -3.18 -11.28 -1.23
C ILE A 109 -4.60 -11.11 -1.77
N ILE A 110 -4.83 -9.98 -2.43
CA ILE A 110 -6.04 -9.72 -3.19
C ILE A 110 -5.61 -9.44 -4.62
N ILE A 111 -6.28 -10.05 -5.59
CA ILE A 111 -6.01 -9.82 -7.00
C ILE A 111 -7.11 -8.93 -7.57
N PHE A 112 -6.71 -7.81 -8.17
CA PHE A 112 -7.62 -6.90 -8.84
C PHE A 112 -7.36 -6.94 -10.34
N LEU A 113 -8.31 -7.55 -11.09
CA LEU A 113 -8.32 -7.57 -12.54
C LEU A 113 -8.92 -6.25 -13.05
N ASN A 114 -8.03 -5.35 -13.44
CA ASN A 114 -8.37 -3.99 -13.87
C ASN A 114 -8.65 -3.90 -15.37
N LYS A 115 -9.25 -2.80 -15.82
CA LYS A 115 -9.61 -2.47 -17.21
C LYS A 115 -10.68 -3.42 -17.78
N GLU A 116 -11.57 -3.91 -16.94
CA GLU A 116 -12.67 -4.78 -17.37
C GLU A 116 -13.62 -4.09 -18.37
N ASP A 117 -13.70 -2.76 -18.33
CA ASP A 117 -14.45 -1.93 -19.26
C ASP A 117 -13.99 -2.05 -20.72
N LEU A 118 -12.76 -2.50 -20.94
CA LEU A 118 -12.19 -2.72 -22.27
C LEU A 118 -12.38 -4.16 -22.77
N CYS A 119 -12.94 -5.04 -21.94
CA CYS A 119 -13.13 -6.44 -22.24
C CYS A 119 -14.62 -6.79 -22.25
N ASN A 120 -15.14 -7.17 -23.42
CA ASN A 120 -16.53 -7.62 -23.57
C ASN A 120 -16.67 -9.16 -23.58
N ASP A 121 -15.56 -9.86 -23.35
CA ASP A 121 -15.51 -11.34 -23.42
C ASP A 121 -15.36 -11.91 -22.00
N ASN A 122 -16.44 -12.51 -21.50
CA ASN A 122 -16.44 -13.16 -20.18
C ASN A 122 -15.58 -14.43 -20.17
N GLU A 123 -15.46 -15.14 -21.29
CA GLU A 123 -14.65 -16.35 -21.37
C GLU A 123 -13.16 -16.00 -21.20
N LEU A 124 -12.71 -14.88 -21.76
CA LEU A 124 -11.36 -14.37 -21.57
C LEU A 124 -11.09 -14.02 -20.09
N ILE A 125 -12.05 -13.40 -19.42
CA ILE A 125 -11.92 -13.09 -17.99
C ILE A 125 -11.78 -14.35 -17.15
N ASP A 126 -12.58 -15.37 -17.44
CA ASP A 126 -12.54 -16.64 -16.71
C ASP A 126 -11.26 -17.43 -17.03
N PHE A 127 -10.79 -17.37 -18.28
CA PHE A 127 -9.50 -17.95 -18.66
C PHE A 127 -8.33 -17.31 -17.88
N ILE A 128 -8.29 -15.97 -17.78
CA ILE A 128 -7.26 -15.25 -17.01
C ILE A 128 -7.32 -15.63 -15.52
N LYS A 129 -8.51 -15.78 -14.95
CA LYS A 129 -8.66 -16.23 -13.54
C LYS A 129 -8.09 -17.64 -13.35
N LEU A 130 -8.32 -18.56 -14.31
CA LEU A 130 -7.74 -19.90 -14.25
C LEU A 130 -6.22 -19.85 -14.34
N GLU A 131 -5.66 -19.10 -15.28
CA GLU A 131 -4.22 -18.93 -15.45
C GLU A 131 -3.56 -18.34 -14.19
N ILE A 132 -4.21 -17.36 -13.55
CA ILE A 132 -3.76 -16.79 -12.26
C ILE A 132 -3.79 -17.86 -11.16
N ASN A 133 -4.84 -18.67 -11.07
CA ASN A 133 -4.93 -19.72 -10.06
C ASN A 133 -3.83 -20.77 -10.24
N GLU A 134 -3.55 -21.18 -11.47
CA GLU A 134 -2.44 -22.10 -11.79
C GLU A 134 -1.09 -21.49 -11.38
N LEU A 135 -0.90 -20.20 -11.66
CA LEU A 135 0.30 -19.49 -11.27
C LEU A 135 0.47 -19.42 -9.75
N LEU A 136 -0.58 -19.13 -9.02
CA LEU A 136 -0.57 -19.10 -7.55
C LEU A 136 -0.23 -20.47 -6.95
N LEU A 137 -0.83 -21.53 -7.49
CA LEU A 137 -0.53 -22.91 -7.08
C LEU A 137 0.93 -23.29 -7.35
N LYS A 138 1.46 -22.91 -8.54
CA LYS A 138 2.87 -23.13 -8.90
C LYS A 138 3.84 -22.50 -7.91
N TYR A 139 3.50 -21.34 -7.36
CA TYR A 139 4.30 -20.68 -6.33
C TYR A 139 3.93 -21.08 -4.90
N ASN A 140 3.11 -22.11 -4.71
CA ASN A 140 2.66 -22.60 -3.41
C ASN A 140 1.98 -21.55 -2.55
N PHE A 141 1.07 -20.76 -3.15
CA PHE A 141 0.15 -19.92 -2.43
C PHE A 141 -1.12 -20.70 -2.07
N ASP A 142 -1.70 -20.40 -0.91
CA ASP A 142 -2.99 -20.95 -0.53
C ASP A 142 -4.12 -20.16 -1.20
N THR A 143 -4.63 -20.70 -2.29
CA THR A 143 -5.65 -20.05 -3.13
C THR A 143 -7.01 -19.93 -2.45
N GLN A 144 -7.28 -20.65 -1.35
CA GLN A 144 -8.58 -20.60 -0.64
C GLN A 144 -8.84 -19.23 -0.03
N TYR A 145 -7.78 -18.49 0.32
CA TYR A 145 -7.86 -17.16 0.95
C TYR A 145 -7.58 -16.02 0.00
N ILE A 146 -7.34 -16.30 -1.29
CA ILE A 146 -7.04 -15.28 -2.30
C ILE A 146 -8.33 -14.89 -3.02
N HIS A 147 -8.69 -13.62 -2.94
CA HIS A 147 -9.84 -13.08 -3.64
C HIS A 147 -9.41 -12.48 -4.98
N ILE A 148 -10.11 -12.87 -6.06
CA ILE A 148 -9.94 -12.27 -7.38
C ILE A 148 -11.17 -11.42 -7.68
N ILE A 149 -10.96 -10.12 -7.85
CA ILE A 149 -12.00 -9.12 -8.11
C ILE A 149 -11.75 -8.51 -9.48
N THR A 150 -12.78 -8.34 -10.28
CA THR A 150 -12.72 -7.62 -11.56
C THR A 150 -13.25 -6.19 -11.40
N GLY A 151 -12.77 -5.25 -12.22
CA GLY A 151 -13.27 -3.89 -12.19
C GLY A 151 -12.57 -2.94 -13.16
N SER A 152 -13.01 -1.68 -13.13
CA SER A 152 -12.39 -0.59 -13.86
C SER A 152 -12.13 0.60 -12.95
N ALA A 153 -10.88 0.79 -12.57
CA ALA A 153 -10.47 1.92 -11.73
C ALA A 153 -10.73 3.27 -12.43
N LEU A 154 -10.53 3.34 -13.73
CA LEU A 154 -10.76 4.57 -14.51
C LEU A 154 -12.24 4.96 -14.53
N ASN A 155 -13.14 4.00 -14.76
CA ASN A 155 -14.57 4.29 -14.76
C ASN A 155 -15.08 4.72 -13.38
N VAL A 156 -14.52 4.19 -12.30
CA VAL A 156 -14.83 4.68 -10.95
C VAL A 156 -14.47 6.15 -10.83
N ILE A 157 -13.28 6.56 -11.26
CA ILE A 157 -12.84 7.96 -11.22
C ILE A 157 -13.77 8.85 -12.04
N ASN A 158 -14.11 8.44 -13.26
CA ASN A 158 -15.01 9.21 -14.15
C ASN A 158 -16.40 9.40 -13.52
N ILE A 159 -17.00 8.34 -12.98
CA ILE A 159 -18.30 8.40 -12.31
C ILE A 159 -18.28 9.36 -11.12
N ILE A 160 -17.21 9.34 -10.32
CA ILE A 160 -17.07 10.25 -9.17
C ILE A 160 -16.86 11.69 -9.61
N GLN A 161 -16.18 11.92 -10.73
CA GLN A 161 -16.00 13.27 -11.29
C GLN A 161 -17.31 13.86 -11.81
N GLU A 162 -18.14 13.03 -12.44
CA GLU A 162 -19.46 13.42 -12.94
C GLU A 162 -20.47 13.68 -11.80
N ASN A 163 -20.43 12.84 -10.78
CA ASN A 163 -21.35 12.95 -9.66
C ASN A 163 -20.67 12.60 -8.31
N LYS A 164 -20.54 13.61 -7.45
CA LYS A 164 -19.91 13.48 -6.13
C LYS A 164 -20.87 12.99 -5.04
N ASN A 165 -22.14 12.75 -5.34
CA ASN A 165 -23.10 12.27 -4.35
C ASN A 165 -23.03 10.74 -4.26
N PHE A 166 -22.42 10.22 -3.17
CA PHE A 166 -22.27 8.79 -2.94
C PHE A 166 -23.57 8.01 -3.04
N ASN A 167 -24.68 8.55 -2.49
CA ASN A 167 -25.97 7.86 -2.51
C ASN A 167 -26.53 7.64 -3.92
N GLN A 168 -26.17 8.49 -4.88
CA GLN A 168 -26.61 8.36 -6.27
C GLN A 168 -25.74 7.39 -7.07
N ILE A 169 -24.44 7.32 -6.76
CA ILE A 169 -23.49 6.47 -7.52
C ILE A 169 -23.28 5.09 -6.92
N LYS A 170 -23.66 4.86 -5.65
CA LYS A 170 -23.40 3.61 -4.94
C LYS A 170 -23.99 2.36 -5.61
N SER A 171 -25.03 2.48 -6.43
CA SER A 171 -25.65 1.37 -7.19
C SER A 171 -24.92 1.07 -8.52
N ASN A 172 -23.98 1.90 -8.94
CA ASN A 172 -23.24 1.67 -10.16
C ASN A 172 -22.33 0.44 -10.00
N ILE A 173 -22.27 -0.40 -11.04
CA ILE A 173 -21.53 -1.67 -11.01
C ILE A 173 -20.04 -1.50 -10.69
N TRP A 174 -19.37 -0.47 -11.26
CA TRP A 174 -17.95 -0.22 -11.03
C TRP A 174 -17.69 0.22 -9.60
N ILE A 175 -18.56 1.06 -9.04
CA ILE A 175 -18.51 1.47 -7.64
C ILE A 175 -18.71 0.27 -6.72
N GLN A 176 -19.67 -0.62 -7.01
CA GLN A 176 -19.92 -1.84 -6.23
C GLN A 176 -18.71 -2.78 -6.21
N LYS A 177 -18.04 -2.95 -7.35
CA LYS A 177 -16.83 -3.78 -7.43
C LYS A 177 -15.69 -3.20 -6.59
N LEU A 178 -15.49 -1.88 -6.61
CA LEU A 178 -14.48 -1.25 -5.78
C LEU A 178 -14.85 -1.28 -4.29
N LEU A 179 -16.12 -1.09 -3.94
CA LEU A 179 -16.60 -1.27 -2.57
C LEU A 179 -16.41 -2.71 -2.07
N ASN A 180 -16.55 -3.70 -2.94
CA ASN A 180 -16.25 -5.09 -2.60
C ASN A 180 -14.77 -5.29 -2.28
N LEU A 181 -13.85 -4.68 -3.05
CA LEU A 181 -12.42 -4.68 -2.74
C LEU A 181 -12.16 -4.10 -1.33
N ILE A 182 -12.72 -2.92 -1.03
CA ILE A 182 -12.58 -2.27 0.28
C ILE A 182 -13.15 -3.16 1.39
N LYS A 183 -14.30 -3.80 1.17
CA LYS A 183 -14.90 -4.72 2.13
C LYS A 183 -14.03 -5.96 2.40
N ILE A 184 -13.34 -6.49 1.38
CA ILE A 184 -12.39 -7.60 1.57
C ILE A 184 -11.19 -7.14 2.40
N ILE A 185 -10.63 -5.96 2.12
CA ILE A 185 -9.57 -5.36 2.94
C ILE A 185 -10.03 -5.23 4.40
N ASP A 186 -11.25 -4.76 4.61
CA ASP A 186 -11.85 -4.57 5.94
C ASP A 186 -12.01 -5.89 6.70
N ASN A 187 -12.46 -6.93 6.01
CA ASN A 187 -12.69 -8.26 6.60
C ASN A 187 -11.41 -9.09 6.77
N THR A 188 -10.31 -8.71 6.12
CA THR A 188 -9.04 -9.43 6.26
C THR A 188 -8.51 -9.30 7.68
N GLN A 189 -8.35 -10.41 8.37
CA GLN A 189 -7.78 -10.42 9.72
C GLN A 189 -6.26 -10.26 9.61
N ILE A 190 -5.76 -9.12 10.06
CA ILE A 190 -4.32 -8.90 10.15
C ILE A 190 -3.78 -9.68 11.34
N LEU A 191 -2.67 -10.38 11.14
CA LEU A 191 -2.00 -11.16 12.17
C LEU A 191 -1.71 -10.31 13.42
N TYR A 192 -1.65 -10.99 14.57
CA TYR A 192 -1.36 -10.40 15.87
C TYR A 192 -0.17 -9.44 15.83
N ARG A 193 -0.39 -8.19 16.24
CA ARG A 193 0.67 -7.20 16.40
C ARG A 193 1.48 -7.53 17.64
N LYS A 194 2.80 -7.65 17.50
CA LYS A 194 3.73 -8.02 18.58
C LYS A 194 4.04 -6.82 19.47
N ILE A 195 3.02 -6.25 20.12
CA ILE A 195 3.17 -5.04 20.95
C ILE A 195 3.92 -5.29 22.27
N ASP A 196 3.85 -6.51 22.78
CA ASP A 196 4.49 -6.92 24.05
C ASP A 196 5.98 -7.28 23.92
N LYS A 197 6.57 -7.06 22.73
CA LYS A 197 7.99 -7.31 22.46
C LYS A 197 8.81 -6.03 22.57
N TYR A 198 10.15 -6.18 22.60
CA TYR A 198 11.03 -5.02 22.46
C TYR A 198 10.78 -4.28 21.15
N PHE A 199 10.92 -2.96 21.20
CA PHE A 199 10.77 -2.13 20.03
C PHE A 199 11.82 -2.48 18.95
N ILE A 200 11.36 -2.72 17.72
CA ILE A 200 12.19 -2.87 16.54
C ILE A 200 11.51 -2.16 15.37
N MET A 201 12.27 -1.29 14.72
CA MET A 201 11.86 -0.59 13.51
C MET A 201 13.03 -0.56 12.52
N PRO A 202 12.92 -1.22 11.35
CA PRO A 202 13.84 -0.99 10.25
C PRO A 202 13.79 0.46 9.78
N ILE A 203 14.95 1.10 9.62
CA ILE A 203 15.02 2.47 9.10
C ILE A 203 14.99 2.40 7.58
N GLU A 204 14.03 3.10 6.98
CA GLU A 204 13.81 3.19 5.53
C GLU A 204 14.49 4.43 4.96
N ASP A 205 14.13 5.60 5.52
CA ASP A 205 14.66 6.89 5.11
C ASP A 205 15.17 7.69 6.30
N VAL A 206 16.12 8.59 6.02
CA VAL A 206 16.71 9.48 7.00
C VAL A 206 16.69 10.91 6.46
N PHE A 207 16.07 11.81 7.20
CA PHE A 207 15.96 13.23 6.85
C PHE A 207 16.58 14.10 7.94
N SER A 208 17.42 15.05 7.55
CA SER A 208 17.92 16.09 8.48
C SER A 208 17.05 17.33 8.35
N ILE A 209 16.42 17.74 9.46
CA ILE A 209 15.63 18.96 9.53
C ILE A 209 16.46 20.04 10.22
N THR A 210 16.82 21.08 9.48
CA THR A 210 17.63 22.20 9.98
C THR A 210 17.02 22.80 11.24
N GLY A 211 17.75 22.83 12.36
CA GLY A 211 17.31 23.37 13.64
C GLY A 211 16.38 22.46 14.45
N ARG A 212 16.03 21.27 13.97
CA ARG A 212 15.17 20.32 14.70
C ARG A 212 15.83 18.98 15.00
N GLY A 213 16.73 18.49 14.16
CA GLY A 213 17.43 17.22 14.33
C GLY A 213 17.20 16.26 13.16
N THR A 214 17.50 14.99 13.38
CA THR A 214 17.37 13.94 12.40
C THR A 214 16.04 13.21 12.57
N VAL A 215 15.32 13.02 11.49
CA VAL A 215 14.10 12.19 11.43
C VAL A 215 14.43 10.89 10.72
N VAL A 216 14.08 9.78 11.32
CA VAL A 216 14.11 8.45 10.69
C VAL A 216 12.68 7.98 10.47
N THR A 217 12.43 7.34 9.32
CA THR A 217 11.12 6.78 9.00
C THR A 217 11.19 5.27 8.86
N GLY A 218 10.07 4.61 9.12
CA GLY A 218 9.93 3.17 8.96
C GLY A 218 8.64 2.64 9.56
N LYS A 219 8.37 1.35 9.30
CA LYS A 219 7.30 0.60 9.94
C LYS A 219 7.81 -0.04 11.24
N ILE A 220 7.07 0.11 12.32
CA ILE A 220 7.36 -0.60 13.57
C ILE A 220 7.01 -2.07 13.41
N GLU A 221 8.02 -2.94 13.42
CA GLU A 221 7.85 -4.38 13.29
C GLU A 221 7.31 -5.03 14.57
N GLN A 222 7.79 -4.57 15.71
CA GLN A 222 7.35 -5.04 17.02
C GLN A 222 7.58 -4.01 18.12
N GLY A 223 6.86 -4.20 19.23
CA GLY A 223 6.90 -3.33 20.40
C GLY A 223 6.06 -2.07 20.25
N CYS A 224 6.19 -1.20 21.22
CA CYS A 224 5.65 0.16 21.23
C CYS A 224 6.73 1.11 21.70
N ILE A 225 6.54 2.39 21.38
CA ILE A 225 7.49 3.44 21.71
C ILE A 225 6.76 4.74 21.98
N SER A 226 7.29 5.54 22.91
CA SER A 226 6.72 6.81 23.33
C SER A 226 7.74 7.94 23.23
N ILE A 227 7.25 9.17 23.20
CA ILE A 227 8.11 10.36 23.28
C ILE A 227 8.88 10.33 24.61
N ASN A 228 10.15 10.77 24.56
CA ASN A 228 11.14 10.78 25.66
C ASN A 228 11.72 9.41 26.02
N GLU A 229 11.38 8.34 25.32
CA GLU A 229 12.08 7.06 25.49
C GLU A 229 13.45 7.08 24.82
N GLU A 230 14.38 6.30 25.37
CA GLU A 230 15.69 6.06 24.79
C GLU A 230 15.65 4.86 23.86
N ILE A 231 16.28 4.99 22.70
CA ILE A 231 16.43 3.91 21.72
C ILE A 231 17.89 3.73 21.34
N GLU A 232 18.21 2.54 20.91
CA GLU A 232 19.49 2.18 20.35
C GLU A 232 19.38 2.03 18.82
N ILE A 233 20.19 2.80 18.10
CA ILE A 233 20.31 2.68 16.64
C ILE A 233 21.46 1.72 16.34
N LEU A 234 21.11 0.59 15.78
CA LEU A 234 22.06 -0.41 15.33
C LEU A 234 22.62 -0.01 13.96
N LYS A 235 23.94 -0.08 13.80
CA LYS A 235 24.64 0.19 12.56
C LYS A 235 25.45 -1.03 12.13
N PHE A 236 25.49 -1.27 10.83
CA PHE A 236 26.29 -2.34 10.30
C PHE A 236 27.79 -1.98 10.47
N GLU A 237 28.59 -2.87 11.05
CA GLU A 237 30.06 -2.73 11.28
C GLU A 237 30.51 -1.48 12.05
N LYS A 238 29.58 -0.83 12.79
CA LYS A 238 29.89 0.36 13.61
C LYS A 238 29.25 0.22 14.99
N PRO A 239 29.78 0.91 16.01
CA PRO A 239 29.13 0.94 17.31
C PRO A 239 27.71 1.53 17.19
N SER A 240 26.80 0.99 17.98
CA SER A 240 25.45 1.52 18.12
C SER A 240 25.43 2.93 18.70
N ILE A 241 24.34 3.64 18.49
CA ILE A 241 24.12 4.98 19.05
C ILE A 241 22.86 4.95 19.92
N ILE A 242 23.00 5.38 21.16
CA ILE A 242 21.84 5.61 22.05
C ILE A 242 21.38 7.06 21.86
N THR A 243 20.08 7.24 21.68
CA THR A 243 19.44 8.55 21.52
C THR A 243 18.05 8.55 22.11
N THR A 244 17.51 9.76 22.30
CA THR A 244 16.15 9.96 22.84
C THR A 244 15.20 10.40 21.73
N ILE A 245 13.99 9.89 21.76
CA ILE A 245 12.90 10.30 20.88
C ILE A 245 12.35 11.64 21.39
N ILE A 246 12.35 12.65 20.54
CA ILE A 246 11.79 13.96 20.84
C ILE A 246 10.49 14.25 20.11
N GLY A 247 10.10 13.41 19.15
CA GLY A 247 8.82 13.53 18.47
C GLY A 247 8.49 12.27 17.66
N LEU A 248 7.20 11.98 17.58
CA LEU A 248 6.62 10.92 16.77
C LEU A 248 5.57 11.52 15.85
N GLU A 249 5.61 11.18 14.58
CA GLU A 249 4.66 11.67 13.58
C GLU A 249 4.20 10.53 12.66
N MET A 250 2.91 10.50 12.37
CA MET A 250 2.31 9.62 11.37
C MET A 250 1.35 10.44 10.49
N PHE A 251 1.57 10.46 9.17
CA PHE A 251 0.77 11.22 8.20
C PHE A 251 0.54 12.70 8.59
N LYS A 252 1.60 13.37 9.05
CA LYS A 252 1.58 14.77 9.53
C LYS A 252 0.75 15.01 10.79
N LYS A 253 0.39 13.94 11.52
CA LYS A 253 -0.24 14.01 12.84
C LYS A 253 0.80 13.64 13.91
N GLN A 254 0.94 14.48 14.93
CA GLN A 254 1.82 14.17 16.07
C GLN A 254 1.19 13.09 16.94
N LEU A 255 2.01 12.14 17.36
CA LEU A 255 1.63 11.05 18.26
C LEU A 255 2.41 11.16 19.57
N MET A 256 1.81 10.72 20.66
CA MET A 256 2.49 10.54 21.95
C MET A 256 3.14 9.16 22.05
N GLN A 257 2.54 8.16 21.38
CA GLN A 257 2.96 6.76 21.33
C GLN A 257 2.68 6.17 19.97
N ALA A 258 3.51 5.22 19.55
CA ALA A 258 3.33 4.42 18.35
C ALA A 258 3.61 2.94 18.64
N GLN A 259 3.05 2.03 17.85
CA GLN A 259 3.11 0.60 18.11
C GLN A 259 3.33 -0.23 16.84
N SER A 260 3.61 -1.50 17.03
CA SER A 260 3.79 -2.47 15.93
C SER A 260 2.69 -2.33 14.86
N GLY A 261 3.14 -2.14 13.63
CA GLY A 261 2.30 -1.93 12.44
C GLY A 261 2.16 -0.48 12.00
N ASP A 262 2.52 0.50 12.85
CA ASP A 262 2.46 1.91 12.49
C ASP A 262 3.66 2.29 11.60
N ASN A 263 3.41 3.07 10.54
CA ASN A 263 4.45 3.73 9.75
C ASN A 263 4.69 5.12 10.32
N VAL A 264 5.85 5.35 10.88
CA VAL A 264 6.13 6.56 11.65
C VAL A 264 7.41 7.26 11.24
N GLY A 265 7.41 8.58 11.41
CA GLY A 265 8.62 9.39 11.46
C GLY A 265 9.00 9.64 12.91
N ILE A 266 10.23 9.31 13.28
CA ILE A 266 10.77 9.48 14.62
C ILE A 266 11.81 10.58 14.58
N LEU A 267 11.55 11.67 15.30
CA LEU A 267 12.52 12.75 15.49
C LEU A 267 13.46 12.42 16.65
N LEU A 268 14.75 12.40 16.35
CA LEU A 268 15.81 11.99 17.26
C LEU A 268 16.62 13.18 17.77
N ARG A 269 17.10 13.07 19.01
CA ARG A 269 17.94 14.08 19.65
C ARG A 269 19.40 13.88 19.25
N ASN A 270 20.06 14.95 18.80
CA ASN A 270 21.53 15.03 18.63
C ASN A 270 22.15 13.93 17.74
N ILE A 271 21.53 13.60 16.63
CA ILE A 271 22.11 12.71 15.62
C ILE A 271 22.25 13.46 14.30
#